data_89b0b2681f62f7ba22a6111e5d8cd0b1
#
_entry.id   89b0b2681f62f7ba22a6111e5d8cd0b1
#
_cell.length_a   1.000
_cell.length_b   1.000
_cell.length_c   1.000
_cell.angle_alpha   90.00
_cell.angle_beta   90.00
_cell.angle_gamma   90.00
#
_symmetry.space_group_name_H-M   'P 1'
#
loop_
_entity.id
_entity.type
_entity.pdbx_description
1 polymer ?
#
loop_
_entity_poly.entity_id
_entity_poly.type
_entity_poly.pdbx_seq_one_letter_code
_entity_poly.pdbx_strand_id
1 'polypeptide(L)'
;MNLQGKGFYIWQIRRCEAGIPRSIANVASQANLTHVLIKVADGASSYNIDPSSGTDLVPPVLNALRERSILVLGWQYVYGYDPEGEAEIAIQRIQGLDLDGFVIDAEDSYKEPGRETAARQYMSLLRAAFPTFPIALSSYRYPTLHPQLPWQAFLEKCDLNMPQVYWVGAHNPGDQLIRCVREFQAITPFRPIIPTGSAYLQGSWATTVADINQFLLTAQNLNLSAANFWEWGHTRQYLPELWDAVKDYSWSVDPSTQDIVIRYFEALNTHDPDQVLALYHSQGVHVNSERTIQGIDALRSWYNALFNQVLPNATFTLTDYLGDLGSRHFTWTAVSDAGNVNNGQDSFGLVGGKIVYHFTFFTIG
;
A
#
# COMPACT_ATOMS: atom_id res chain seq x y z
N MET A 1 5.98 -2.85 -4.62
CA MET A 1 4.77 -2.54 -5.45
C MET A 1 4.18 -1.24 -4.96
N ASN A 2 3.91 -0.30 -5.86
CA ASN A 2 3.26 0.96 -5.54
C ASN A 2 1.79 0.87 -6.00
N LEU A 3 0.87 0.47 -5.11
CA LEU A 3 -0.57 0.51 -5.40
C LEU A 3 -1.05 1.95 -5.34
N GLN A 4 -1.79 2.36 -6.35
CA GLN A 4 -2.41 3.69 -6.41
C GLN A 4 -3.90 3.55 -6.72
N GLY A 5 -4.73 4.47 -6.25
CA GLY A 5 -6.12 4.52 -6.63
C GLY A 5 -7.05 3.65 -5.80
N LYS A 6 -7.97 2.95 -6.45
CA LYS A 6 -9.09 2.25 -5.79
C LYS A 6 -9.09 0.77 -6.12
N GLY A 7 -9.40 -0.08 -5.14
CA GLY A 7 -9.55 -1.51 -5.30
C GLY A 7 -10.76 -2.09 -4.58
N PHE A 8 -11.15 -3.29 -4.97
CA PHE A 8 -12.18 -4.08 -4.31
C PHE A 8 -11.71 -5.49 -4.01
N TYR A 9 -12.11 -6.01 -2.87
CA TYR A 9 -11.98 -7.41 -2.54
C TYR A 9 -13.06 -8.23 -3.25
N ILE A 10 -12.67 -9.34 -3.85
CA ILE A 10 -13.53 -10.41 -4.34
C ILE A 10 -13.39 -11.60 -3.39
N TRP A 11 -14.45 -11.89 -2.65
CA TRP A 11 -14.52 -13.09 -1.83
C TRP A 11 -14.84 -14.32 -2.69
N GLN A 12 -15.98 -14.29 -3.38
CA GLN A 12 -16.47 -15.38 -4.21
C GLN A 12 -16.69 -14.89 -5.66
N ILE A 13 -15.88 -15.39 -6.59
CA ILE A 13 -15.95 -15.00 -8.00
C ILE A 13 -17.36 -15.21 -8.57
N ARG A 14 -18.05 -16.30 -8.18
CA ARG A 14 -19.41 -16.61 -8.65
C ARG A 14 -20.46 -15.53 -8.28
N ARG A 15 -20.22 -14.76 -7.23
CA ARG A 15 -21.07 -13.65 -6.81
C ARG A 15 -20.76 -12.32 -7.48
N CYS A 16 -19.68 -12.28 -8.25
CA CYS A 16 -19.26 -11.08 -8.96
C CYS A 16 -19.63 -11.24 -10.44
N GLU A 17 -20.58 -10.45 -10.96
CA GLU A 17 -21.01 -10.47 -12.35
C GLU A 17 -21.30 -11.90 -12.89
N ALA A 18 -21.99 -12.73 -12.07
CA ALA A 18 -22.30 -14.14 -12.33
C ALA A 18 -21.03 -15.02 -12.59
N GLY A 19 -19.85 -14.60 -12.13
CA GLY A 19 -18.59 -15.29 -12.33
C GLY A 19 -18.03 -15.18 -13.75
N ILE A 20 -18.57 -14.29 -14.59
CA ILE A 20 -18.15 -14.12 -15.98
C ILE A 20 -16.89 -13.25 -16.04
N PRO A 21 -15.69 -13.78 -16.41
CA PRO A 21 -14.42 -13.07 -16.30
C PRO A 21 -14.40 -11.73 -17.04
N ARG A 22 -14.88 -11.72 -18.30
CA ARG A 22 -14.93 -10.50 -19.12
C ARG A 22 -15.88 -9.44 -18.53
N SER A 23 -16.99 -9.85 -17.91
CA SER A 23 -17.93 -8.94 -17.25
C SER A 23 -17.32 -8.32 -15.98
N ILE A 24 -16.65 -9.12 -15.15
CA ILE A 24 -15.91 -8.62 -13.97
C ILE A 24 -14.87 -7.58 -14.40
N ALA A 25 -14.05 -7.89 -15.40
CA ALA A 25 -13.03 -6.98 -15.89
C ALA A 25 -13.61 -5.70 -16.53
N ASN A 26 -14.75 -5.78 -17.23
CA ASN A 26 -15.45 -4.60 -17.76
C ASN A 26 -15.95 -3.69 -16.64
N VAL A 27 -16.58 -4.26 -15.62
CA VAL A 27 -17.12 -3.52 -14.47
C VAL A 27 -15.99 -2.87 -13.66
N ALA A 28 -14.87 -3.58 -13.45
CA ALA A 28 -13.67 -3.03 -12.81
C ALA A 28 -13.12 -1.82 -13.57
N SER A 29 -12.96 -1.96 -14.90
CA SER A 29 -12.45 -0.89 -15.77
C SER A 29 -13.37 0.33 -15.79
N GLN A 30 -14.71 0.11 -15.89
CA GLN A 30 -15.70 1.20 -15.85
C GLN A 30 -15.73 1.93 -14.50
N ALA A 31 -15.34 1.25 -13.42
CA ALA A 31 -15.22 1.85 -12.09
C ALA A 31 -13.85 2.50 -11.84
N ASN A 32 -12.97 2.55 -12.85
CA ASN A 32 -11.60 3.05 -12.73
C ASN A 32 -10.85 2.38 -11.56
N LEU A 33 -11.07 1.07 -11.35
CA LEU A 33 -10.30 0.31 -10.39
C LEU A 33 -8.90 0.09 -10.95
N THR A 34 -7.91 0.29 -10.12
CA THR A 34 -6.50 0.08 -10.47
C THR A 34 -6.02 -1.31 -10.08
N HIS A 35 -6.71 -1.93 -9.12
CA HIS A 35 -6.38 -3.27 -8.63
C HIS A 35 -7.63 -3.98 -8.08
N VAL A 36 -7.55 -5.31 -8.04
CA VAL A 36 -8.56 -6.19 -7.48
C VAL A 36 -7.88 -7.23 -6.59
N LEU A 37 -8.48 -7.55 -5.44
CA LEU A 37 -7.95 -8.50 -4.49
C LEU A 37 -8.86 -9.75 -4.48
N ILE A 38 -8.39 -10.87 -5.01
CA ILE A 38 -9.19 -12.10 -5.19
C ILE A 38 -8.81 -13.13 -4.12
N LYS A 39 -9.80 -13.72 -3.41
CA LYS A 39 -9.54 -14.82 -2.50
C LYS A 39 -9.01 -16.03 -3.28
N VAL A 40 -7.78 -16.45 -3.00
CA VAL A 40 -7.14 -17.57 -3.69
C VAL A 40 -6.92 -18.77 -2.78
N ALA A 41 -6.94 -18.55 -1.45
CA ALA A 41 -6.82 -19.60 -0.46
C ALA A 41 -7.62 -19.28 0.83
N ASP A 42 -7.92 -20.33 1.61
CA ASP A 42 -8.59 -20.27 2.91
C ASP A 42 -7.99 -21.36 3.81
N GLY A 43 -7.28 -20.94 4.86
CA GLY A 43 -6.41 -21.87 5.59
C GLY A 43 -5.48 -22.60 4.62
N ALA A 44 -5.30 -23.89 4.80
CA ALA A 44 -4.46 -24.76 3.95
C ALA A 44 -5.19 -25.28 2.69
N SER A 45 -6.17 -24.54 2.16
CA SER A 45 -6.96 -24.99 1.01
C SER A 45 -7.06 -23.90 -0.07
N SER A 46 -7.01 -24.31 -1.35
CA SER A 46 -7.31 -23.41 -2.47
C SER A 46 -8.74 -22.91 -2.42
N TYR A 47 -8.96 -21.64 -2.81
CA TYR A 47 -10.29 -21.03 -2.83
C TYR A 47 -10.68 -20.59 -4.25
N ASN A 48 -11.99 -20.32 -4.47
CA ASN A 48 -12.57 -20.07 -5.79
C ASN A 48 -12.37 -21.24 -6.78
N ILE A 49 -12.42 -22.45 -6.25
CA ILE A 49 -12.51 -23.67 -7.05
C ILE A 49 -13.98 -24.02 -7.24
N ASP A 50 -14.38 -24.37 -8.44
CA ASP A 50 -15.74 -24.86 -8.72
C ASP A 50 -15.96 -26.21 -8.05
N PRO A 51 -16.89 -26.34 -7.07
CA PRO A 51 -17.05 -27.58 -6.32
C PRO A 51 -17.62 -28.74 -7.17
N SER A 52 -18.23 -28.44 -8.32
CA SER A 52 -18.83 -29.46 -9.20
C SER A 52 -17.84 -30.02 -10.22
N SER A 53 -16.93 -29.17 -10.72
CA SER A 53 -15.99 -29.53 -11.79
C SER A 53 -14.52 -29.58 -11.32
N GLY A 54 -14.21 -29.03 -10.13
CA GLY A 54 -12.83 -28.84 -9.69
C GLY A 54 -12.08 -27.72 -10.44
N THR A 55 -12.76 -26.97 -11.30
CA THR A 55 -12.14 -25.91 -12.12
C THR A 55 -11.74 -24.72 -11.28
N ASP A 56 -10.51 -24.23 -11.43
CA ASP A 56 -10.05 -22.99 -10.83
C ASP A 56 -10.67 -21.79 -11.57
N LEU A 57 -11.42 -20.98 -10.85
CA LEU A 57 -12.12 -19.81 -11.40
C LEU A 57 -11.22 -18.57 -11.45
N VAL A 58 -10.05 -18.58 -10.77
CA VAL A 58 -9.18 -17.42 -10.66
C VAL A 58 -8.45 -17.07 -11.97
N PRO A 59 -7.78 -18.02 -12.66
CA PRO A 59 -6.98 -17.69 -13.84
C PRO A 59 -7.73 -16.95 -14.95
N PRO A 60 -8.98 -17.33 -15.33
CA PRO A 60 -9.72 -16.60 -16.38
C PRO A 60 -10.06 -15.16 -15.97
N VAL A 61 -10.37 -14.92 -14.67
CA VAL A 61 -10.67 -13.56 -14.15
C VAL A 61 -9.41 -12.71 -14.12
N LEU A 62 -8.31 -13.29 -13.63
CA LEU A 62 -7.00 -12.64 -13.59
C LEU A 62 -6.58 -12.17 -15.00
N ASN A 63 -6.64 -13.06 -16.00
CA ASN A 63 -6.28 -12.72 -17.37
C ASN A 63 -7.16 -11.59 -17.92
N ALA A 64 -8.48 -11.64 -17.70
CA ALA A 64 -9.40 -10.62 -18.17
C ALA A 64 -9.16 -9.24 -17.51
N LEU A 65 -8.76 -9.20 -16.24
CA LEU A 65 -8.38 -7.96 -15.51
C LEU A 65 -7.05 -7.40 -16.07
N ARG A 66 -6.06 -8.25 -16.29
CA ARG A 66 -4.75 -7.85 -16.85
C ARG A 66 -4.85 -7.28 -18.26
N GLU A 67 -5.73 -7.82 -19.12
CA GLU A 67 -6.02 -7.24 -20.43
C GLU A 67 -6.47 -5.76 -20.35
N ARG A 68 -6.87 -5.29 -19.17
CA ARG A 68 -7.27 -3.91 -18.86
C ARG A 68 -6.28 -3.15 -17.99
N SER A 69 -5.06 -3.69 -17.82
CA SER A 69 -4.02 -3.12 -16.97
C SER A 69 -4.45 -2.95 -15.50
N ILE A 70 -5.34 -3.82 -15.01
CA ILE A 70 -5.77 -3.86 -13.61
C ILE A 70 -4.90 -4.90 -12.90
N LEU A 71 -4.22 -4.46 -11.84
CA LEU A 71 -3.40 -5.34 -11.00
C LEU A 71 -4.26 -6.33 -10.23
N VAL A 72 -3.76 -7.56 -10.05
CA VAL A 72 -4.48 -8.61 -9.33
C VAL A 72 -3.64 -9.10 -8.15
N LEU A 73 -4.13 -8.86 -6.94
CA LEU A 73 -3.56 -9.41 -5.72
C LEU A 73 -4.38 -10.65 -5.32
N GLY A 74 -3.67 -11.71 -4.91
CA GLY A 74 -4.32 -12.83 -4.22
C GLY A 74 -4.48 -12.52 -2.73
N TRP A 75 -5.52 -13.08 -2.08
CA TRP A 75 -5.59 -13.05 -0.63
C TRP A 75 -6.00 -14.38 -0.02
N GLN A 76 -5.54 -14.62 1.20
CA GLN A 76 -5.77 -15.82 1.99
C GLN A 76 -6.19 -15.43 3.39
N TYR A 77 -7.28 -16.02 3.89
CA TYR A 77 -7.56 -16.02 5.32
C TYR A 77 -6.74 -17.11 6.00
N VAL A 78 -6.02 -16.74 7.05
CA VAL A 78 -5.12 -17.63 7.78
C VAL A 78 -5.58 -17.82 9.22
N TYR A 79 -5.47 -19.05 9.72
CA TYR A 79 -5.91 -19.43 11.06
C TYR A 79 -4.75 -19.66 12.02
N GLY A 80 -3.57 -20.02 11.51
CA GLY A 80 -2.39 -20.35 12.29
C GLY A 80 -2.50 -21.68 13.06
N TYR A 81 -3.44 -22.56 12.67
CA TYR A 81 -3.51 -23.93 13.21
C TYR A 81 -2.58 -24.88 12.47
N ASP A 82 -2.33 -24.62 11.18
CA ASP A 82 -1.40 -25.35 10.33
C ASP A 82 -0.57 -24.35 9.51
N PRO A 83 0.39 -23.65 10.13
CA PRO A 83 1.14 -22.57 9.44
C PRO A 83 2.00 -23.08 8.28
N GLU A 84 2.41 -24.37 8.28
CA GLU A 84 3.12 -24.98 7.16
C GLU A 84 2.19 -25.22 5.97
N GLY A 85 1.06 -25.87 6.18
CA GLY A 85 0.07 -26.12 5.14
C GLY A 85 -0.55 -24.82 4.59
N GLU A 86 -0.80 -23.83 5.46
CA GLU A 86 -1.24 -22.48 5.03
C GLU A 86 -0.20 -21.80 4.17
N ALA A 87 1.09 -21.90 4.51
CA ALA A 87 2.18 -21.34 3.71
C ALA A 87 2.38 -22.09 2.39
N GLU A 88 2.29 -23.42 2.41
CA GLU A 88 2.42 -24.25 1.21
C GLU A 88 1.37 -23.90 0.17
N ILE A 89 0.10 -23.81 0.57
CA ILE A 89 -0.97 -23.42 -0.38
C ILE A 89 -0.80 -21.98 -0.87
N ALA A 90 -0.37 -21.03 -0.02
CA ALA A 90 -0.06 -19.68 -0.45
C ALA A 90 1.03 -19.66 -1.52
N ILE A 91 2.13 -20.39 -1.31
CA ILE A 91 3.24 -20.51 -2.25
C ILE A 91 2.77 -21.10 -3.59
N GLN A 92 2.01 -22.20 -3.55
CA GLN A 92 1.44 -22.83 -4.75
C GLN A 92 0.55 -21.85 -5.53
N ARG A 93 -0.31 -21.09 -4.83
CA ARG A 93 -1.22 -20.12 -5.47
C ARG A 93 -0.47 -18.95 -6.06
N ILE A 94 0.53 -18.39 -5.38
CA ILE A 94 1.35 -17.29 -5.91
C ILE A 94 2.10 -17.73 -7.16
N GLN A 95 2.75 -18.90 -7.13
CA GLN A 95 3.51 -19.44 -8.26
C GLN A 95 2.63 -19.81 -9.46
N GLY A 96 1.45 -20.38 -9.20
CA GLY A 96 0.56 -20.87 -10.25
C GLY A 96 -0.31 -19.80 -10.91
N LEU A 97 -0.51 -18.65 -10.24
CA LEU A 97 -1.46 -17.61 -10.70
C LEU A 97 -0.79 -16.35 -11.26
N ASP A 98 0.54 -16.22 -11.16
CA ASP A 98 1.26 -15.03 -11.63
C ASP A 98 0.64 -13.74 -11.04
N LEU A 99 0.49 -13.66 -9.73
CA LEU A 99 -0.13 -12.54 -9.01
C LEU A 99 0.81 -11.32 -8.97
N ASP A 100 0.25 -10.11 -8.87
CA ASP A 100 1.02 -8.88 -8.69
C ASP A 100 1.39 -8.62 -7.23
N GLY A 101 0.71 -9.29 -6.27
CA GLY A 101 0.97 -9.23 -4.84
C GLY A 101 0.09 -10.22 -4.07
N PHE A 102 0.33 -10.33 -2.77
CA PHE A 102 -0.40 -11.24 -1.91
C PHE A 102 -0.78 -10.60 -0.58
N VAL A 103 -1.99 -10.85 -0.11
CA VAL A 103 -2.53 -10.29 1.12
C VAL A 103 -2.86 -11.42 2.10
N ILE A 104 -2.31 -11.32 3.30
CA ILE A 104 -2.55 -12.23 4.41
C ILE A 104 -3.64 -11.63 5.27
N ASP A 105 -4.76 -12.31 5.41
CA ASP A 105 -5.87 -11.90 6.26
C ASP A 105 -5.83 -12.68 7.58
N ALA A 106 -5.33 -12.03 8.63
CA ALA A 106 -5.11 -12.62 9.95
C ALA A 106 -5.97 -11.93 11.00
N GLU A 107 -6.86 -12.68 11.65
CA GLU A 107 -7.87 -12.16 12.56
C GLU A 107 -7.95 -12.94 13.89
N ASP A 108 -9.15 -13.22 14.38
CA ASP A 108 -9.46 -13.72 15.72
C ASP A 108 -8.64 -14.95 16.16
N SER A 109 -8.43 -15.91 15.28
CA SER A 109 -7.65 -17.11 15.61
C SER A 109 -6.20 -16.80 15.98
N TYR A 110 -5.65 -15.71 15.42
CA TYR A 110 -4.28 -15.26 15.76
C TYR A 110 -4.17 -14.51 17.10
N LYS A 111 -5.26 -14.28 17.80
CA LYS A 111 -5.26 -13.77 19.19
C LYS A 111 -5.09 -14.86 20.25
N GLU A 112 -5.16 -16.13 19.86
CA GLU A 112 -4.97 -17.26 20.76
C GLU A 112 -3.51 -17.41 21.21
N PRO A 113 -3.24 -17.95 22.40
CA PRO A 113 -1.88 -18.22 22.86
C PRO A 113 -1.06 -19.07 21.86
N GLY A 114 0.21 -18.72 21.69
CA GLY A 114 1.14 -19.46 20.81
C GLY A 114 1.09 -19.05 19.33
N ARG A 115 0.18 -18.19 18.92
CA ARG A 115 0.02 -17.79 17.52
C ARG A 115 1.15 -16.90 16.98
N GLU A 116 1.94 -16.29 17.84
CA GLU A 116 3.15 -15.59 17.39
C GLU A 116 4.15 -16.55 16.70
N THR A 117 4.35 -17.74 17.26
CA THR A 117 5.20 -18.77 16.65
C THR A 117 4.66 -19.20 15.29
N ALA A 118 3.35 -19.44 15.19
CA ALA A 118 2.70 -19.78 13.93
C ALA A 118 2.85 -18.67 12.87
N ALA A 119 2.65 -17.39 13.26
CA ALA A 119 2.85 -16.25 12.37
C ALA A 119 4.28 -16.17 11.85
N ARG A 120 5.28 -16.31 12.73
CA ARG A 120 6.70 -16.30 12.34
C ARG A 120 7.07 -17.46 11.41
N GLN A 121 6.53 -18.64 11.65
CA GLN A 121 6.74 -19.81 10.81
C GLN A 121 6.14 -19.61 9.42
N TYR A 122 4.86 -19.27 9.33
CA TYR A 122 4.16 -18.95 8.09
C TYR A 122 4.92 -17.88 7.27
N MET A 123 5.23 -16.73 7.89
CA MET A 123 5.92 -15.63 7.22
C MET A 123 7.34 -15.99 6.79
N SER A 124 8.05 -16.85 7.54
CA SER A 124 9.40 -17.27 7.18
C SER A 124 9.39 -18.18 5.96
N LEU A 125 8.45 -19.11 5.86
CA LEU A 125 8.27 -19.96 4.69
C LEU A 125 7.90 -19.14 3.46
N LEU A 126 6.97 -18.21 3.60
CA LEU A 126 6.52 -17.37 2.49
C LEU A 126 7.66 -16.47 1.98
N ARG A 127 8.45 -15.84 2.85
CA ARG A 127 9.59 -15.00 2.46
C ARG A 127 10.79 -15.81 1.94
N ALA A 128 10.98 -17.03 2.39
CA ALA A 128 11.99 -17.93 1.82
C ALA A 128 11.67 -18.27 0.36
N ALA A 129 10.38 -18.49 0.05
CA ALA A 129 9.93 -18.73 -1.33
C ALA A 129 9.92 -17.45 -2.19
N PHE A 130 9.61 -16.31 -1.59
CA PHE A 130 9.44 -15.03 -2.30
C PHE A 130 10.14 -13.87 -1.58
N PRO A 131 11.47 -13.74 -1.70
CA PRO A 131 12.24 -12.72 -0.97
C PRO A 131 11.82 -11.29 -1.26
N THR A 132 11.38 -10.97 -2.48
CA THR A 132 11.08 -9.61 -2.97
C THR A 132 9.64 -9.44 -3.46
N PHE A 133 8.83 -10.49 -3.46
CA PHE A 133 7.45 -10.41 -3.91
C PHE A 133 6.59 -9.60 -2.93
N PRO A 134 5.71 -8.71 -3.42
CA PRO A 134 4.92 -7.84 -2.54
C PRO A 134 3.93 -8.60 -1.67
N ILE A 135 4.04 -8.46 -0.36
CA ILE A 135 3.16 -9.09 0.64
C ILE A 135 2.58 -8.02 1.55
N ALA A 136 1.28 -8.09 1.79
CA ALA A 136 0.56 -7.20 2.70
C ALA A 136 -0.09 -7.98 3.85
N LEU A 137 -0.26 -7.32 4.99
CA LEU A 137 -1.12 -7.79 6.08
C LEU A 137 -2.47 -7.08 6.00
N SER A 138 -3.56 -7.83 5.98
CA SER A 138 -4.93 -7.37 6.28
C SER A 138 -5.32 -7.84 7.67
N SER A 139 -5.77 -6.94 8.53
CA SER A 139 -6.23 -7.24 9.88
C SER A 139 -6.99 -6.05 10.48
N TYR A 140 -7.23 -6.08 11.78
CA TYR A 140 -7.98 -5.05 12.52
C TYR A 140 -7.42 -3.63 12.36
N ARG A 141 -8.32 -2.64 12.38
CA ARG A 141 -7.99 -1.21 12.23
C ARG A 141 -7.21 -0.60 13.40
N TYR A 142 -7.35 -1.16 14.63
CA TYR A 142 -6.77 -0.59 15.84
C TYR A 142 -5.93 -1.60 16.60
N PRO A 143 -4.62 -1.63 16.38
CA PRO A 143 -3.74 -2.58 17.06
C PRO A 143 -3.77 -2.46 18.58
N THR A 144 -4.02 -1.26 19.14
CA THR A 144 -4.14 -1.06 20.60
C THR A 144 -5.33 -1.79 21.21
N LEU A 145 -6.39 -2.06 20.45
CA LEU A 145 -7.54 -2.86 20.89
C LEU A 145 -7.34 -4.38 20.70
N HIS A 146 -6.30 -4.75 19.99
CA HIS A 146 -5.98 -6.15 19.65
C HIS A 146 -4.51 -6.49 19.93
N PRO A 147 -4.00 -6.22 21.14
CA PRO A 147 -2.59 -6.43 21.48
C PRO A 147 -2.18 -7.91 21.45
N GLN A 148 -3.14 -8.84 21.45
CA GLN A 148 -2.88 -10.29 21.38
C GLN A 148 -2.46 -10.73 19.97
N LEU A 149 -2.82 -9.95 18.92
CA LEU A 149 -2.43 -10.30 17.56
C LEU A 149 -0.91 -10.06 17.39
N PRO A 150 -0.17 -11.01 16.81
CA PRO A 150 1.29 -10.89 16.70
C PRO A 150 1.71 -9.92 15.58
N TRP A 151 1.38 -8.65 15.73
CA TRP A 151 1.60 -7.59 14.75
C TRP A 151 3.01 -7.56 14.20
N GLN A 152 4.00 -7.62 15.10
CA GLN A 152 5.40 -7.55 14.71
C GLN A 152 5.80 -8.76 13.86
N ALA A 153 5.36 -9.97 14.21
CA ALA A 153 5.70 -11.19 13.49
C ALA A 153 5.25 -11.17 12.03
N PHE A 154 4.10 -10.51 11.75
CA PHE A 154 3.63 -10.27 10.38
C PHE A 154 4.34 -9.08 9.73
N LEU A 155 4.30 -7.90 10.37
CA LEU A 155 4.77 -6.66 9.76
C LEU A 155 6.27 -6.62 9.48
N GLU A 156 7.10 -7.35 10.24
CA GLU A 156 8.54 -7.49 9.95
C GLU A 156 8.81 -8.03 8.53
N LYS A 157 7.90 -8.83 8.01
CA LYS A 157 8.04 -9.53 6.73
C LYS A 157 6.99 -9.10 5.67
N CYS A 158 6.13 -8.16 5.98
CA CYS A 158 5.23 -7.52 5.01
C CYS A 158 5.84 -6.25 4.43
N ASP A 159 5.44 -5.90 3.21
CA ASP A 159 5.79 -4.65 2.54
C ASP A 159 4.74 -3.58 2.74
N LEU A 160 3.48 -3.98 2.93
CA LEU A 160 2.31 -3.13 3.07
C LEU A 160 1.44 -3.57 4.24
N ASN A 161 0.64 -2.65 4.76
CA ASN A 161 -0.40 -2.91 5.75
C ASN A 161 -1.76 -2.46 5.20
N MET A 162 -2.75 -3.36 5.19
CA MET A 162 -4.11 -3.13 4.66
C MET A 162 -5.15 -3.26 5.78
N PRO A 163 -5.18 -2.36 6.77
CA PRO A 163 -6.09 -2.46 7.90
C PRO A 163 -7.55 -2.35 7.47
N GLN A 164 -8.41 -3.16 8.10
CA GLN A 164 -9.84 -3.22 7.89
C GLN A 164 -10.52 -2.08 8.67
N VAL A 165 -10.60 -0.89 8.08
CA VAL A 165 -11.22 0.30 8.66
C VAL A 165 -12.73 0.24 8.49
N TYR A 166 -13.39 -0.71 9.18
CA TYR A 166 -14.82 -0.90 9.11
C TYR A 166 -15.53 -0.07 10.19
N TRP A 167 -16.33 0.91 9.78
CA TRP A 167 -17.07 1.83 10.66
C TRP A 167 -18.47 1.35 11.03
N VAL A 168 -18.65 0.04 11.15
CA VAL A 168 -19.93 -0.60 11.50
C VAL A 168 -20.51 -0.01 12.80
N GLY A 169 -21.80 0.32 12.76
CA GLY A 169 -22.51 0.94 13.88
C GLY A 169 -22.30 2.46 14.01
N ALA A 170 -21.50 3.08 13.10
CA ALA A 170 -21.21 4.51 13.07
C ALA A 170 -21.25 5.05 11.63
N HIS A 171 -21.06 6.38 11.47
CA HIS A 171 -20.94 7.06 10.18
C HIS A 171 -19.83 8.12 10.27
N ASN A 172 -18.63 7.70 10.71
CA ASN A 172 -17.45 8.55 10.91
C ASN A 172 -16.17 7.91 10.35
N PRO A 173 -16.16 7.46 9.08
CA PRO A 173 -15.02 6.75 8.50
C PRO A 173 -13.73 7.56 8.52
N GLY A 174 -13.82 8.89 8.38
CA GLY A 174 -12.67 9.78 8.44
C GLY A 174 -11.93 9.72 9.77
N ASP A 175 -12.67 9.89 10.90
CA ASP A 175 -12.07 9.83 12.24
C ASP A 175 -11.45 8.46 12.51
N GLN A 176 -12.14 7.39 12.06
CA GLN A 176 -11.65 6.03 12.23
C GLN A 176 -10.38 5.77 11.43
N LEU A 177 -10.30 6.28 10.19
CA LEU A 177 -9.08 6.16 9.38
C LEU A 177 -7.91 6.98 9.98
N ILE A 178 -8.15 8.21 10.41
CA ILE A 178 -7.13 9.04 11.07
C ILE A 178 -6.56 8.33 12.31
N ARG A 179 -7.44 7.78 13.16
CA ARG A 179 -7.02 7.01 14.34
C ARG A 179 -6.22 5.77 13.93
N CYS A 180 -6.69 5.01 12.95
CA CYS A 180 -6.02 3.82 12.43
C CYS A 180 -4.58 4.12 12.00
N VAL A 181 -4.40 5.14 11.16
CA VAL A 181 -3.08 5.55 10.67
C VAL A 181 -2.17 5.95 11.83
N ARG A 182 -2.67 6.74 12.79
CA ARG A 182 -1.89 7.15 13.98
C ARG A 182 -1.45 5.98 14.83
N GLU A 183 -2.33 4.98 15.06
CA GLU A 183 -1.99 3.81 15.87
C GLU A 183 -0.91 2.95 15.17
N PHE A 184 -1.01 2.76 13.84
CA PHE A 184 0.01 2.00 13.10
C PHE A 184 1.34 2.75 12.96
N GLN A 185 1.34 4.08 12.90
CA GLN A 185 2.57 4.88 12.94
C GLN A 185 3.38 4.70 14.23
N ALA A 186 2.74 4.28 15.32
CA ALA A 186 3.39 3.97 16.59
C ALA A 186 3.96 2.54 16.67
N ILE A 187 3.71 1.68 15.67
CA ILE A 187 4.20 0.30 15.63
C ILE A 187 5.51 0.23 14.85
N THR A 188 6.44 -0.59 15.35
CA THR A 188 7.71 -0.89 14.66
C THR A 188 7.71 -2.36 14.24
N PRO A 189 8.02 -2.67 12.97
CA PRO A 189 8.25 -1.73 11.87
C PRO A 189 6.95 -1.13 11.32
N PHE A 190 6.96 0.14 11.01
CA PHE A 190 5.87 0.76 10.24
C PHE A 190 5.87 0.22 8.81
N ARG A 191 4.67 0.01 8.25
CA ARG A 191 4.49 -0.32 6.83
C ARG A 191 3.51 0.66 6.17
N PRO A 192 3.74 1.05 4.91
CA PRO A 192 2.81 1.91 4.18
C PRO A 192 1.39 1.36 4.24
N ILE A 193 0.42 2.24 4.48
CA ILE A 193 -0.97 1.86 4.73
C ILE A 193 -1.80 2.00 3.47
N ILE A 194 -2.55 0.95 3.13
CA ILE A 194 -3.63 0.95 2.14
C ILE A 194 -4.89 0.46 2.83
N PRO A 195 -5.76 1.35 3.33
CA PRO A 195 -6.89 0.97 4.16
C PRO A 195 -7.99 0.27 3.37
N THR A 196 -8.71 -0.62 4.02
CA THR A 196 -9.92 -1.26 3.48
C THR A 196 -11.15 -0.70 4.18
N GLY A 197 -12.02 -0.02 3.43
CA GLY A 197 -13.28 0.55 3.93
C GLY A 197 -14.45 -0.41 3.83
N SER A 198 -15.52 -0.10 4.58
CA SER A 198 -16.78 -0.84 4.53
C SER A 198 -17.57 -0.45 3.28
N ALA A 199 -17.97 -1.43 2.47
CA ALA A 199 -18.95 -1.23 1.40
C ALA A 199 -20.05 -2.30 1.50
N TYR A 200 -20.62 -2.46 2.70
CA TYR A 200 -21.61 -3.48 3.02
C TYR A 200 -22.62 -3.03 4.06
N LEU A 201 -23.64 -3.85 4.27
CA LEU A 201 -24.63 -3.72 5.34
C LEU A 201 -24.44 -4.85 6.38
N GLN A 202 -24.76 -4.55 7.63
CA GLN A 202 -24.73 -5.50 8.72
C GLN A 202 -25.91 -5.25 9.69
N GLY A 203 -26.86 -6.19 9.71
CA GLY A 203 -28.11 -6.00 10.46
C GLY A 203 -28.90 -4.80 9.93
N SER A 204 -29.23 -3.84 10.78
CA SER A 204 -29.90 -2.59 10.42
C SER A 204 -28.96 -1.45 10.01
N TRP A 205 -27.64 -1.64 10.14
CA TRP A 205 -26.66 -0.65 9.74
C TRP A 205 -26.20 -0.91 8.30
N ALA A 206 -26.03 0.17 7.53
CA ALA A 206 -25.44 0.13 6.19
C ALA A 206 -24.49 1.31 6.00
N THR A 207 -23.41 1.09 5.28
CA THR A 207 -22.58 2.19 4.77
C THR A 207 -23.42 3.10 3.87
N THR A 208 -23.16 4.39 3.91
CA THR A 208 -23.78 5.40 3.05
C THR A 208 -22.83 5.93 1.98
N VAL A 209 -23.36 6.56 0.93
CA VAL A 209 -22.56 7.27 -0.09
C VAL A 209 -21.69 8.36 0.56
N ALA A 210 -22.21 9.05 1.57
CA ALA A 210 -21.45 10.07 2.31
C ALA A 210 -20.24 9.46 3.04
N ASP A 211 -20.39 8.28 3.62
CA ASP A 211 -19.30 7.56 4.28
C ASP A 211 -18.20 7.19 3.27
N ILE A 212 -18.56 6.65 2.10
CA ILE A 212 -17.60 6.31 1.03
C ILE A 212 -16.79 7.55 0.63
N ASN A 213 -17.47 8.66 0.35
CA ASN A 213 -16.83 9.91 -0.06
C ASN A 213 -15.91 10.46 1.05
N GLN A 214 -16.36 10.44 2.31
CA GLN A 214 -15.55 10.87 3.45
C GLN A 214 -14.32 9.98 3.64
N PHE A 215 -14.47 8.67 3.53
CA PHE A 215 -13.34 7.73 3.64
C PHE A 215 -12.28 7.98 2.57
N LEU A 216 -12.70 8.09 1.30
CA LEU A 216 -11.80 8.32 0.17
C LEU A 216 -11.09 9.69 0.26
N LEU A 217 -11.86 10.74 0.59
CA LEU A 217 -11.30 12.08 0.79
C LEU A 217 -10.29 12.10 1.95
N THR A 218 -10.60 11.41 3.06
CA THR A 218 -9.68 11.34 4.19
C THR A 218 -8.42 10.56 3.83
N ALA A 219 -8.53 9.46 3.08
CA ALA A 219 -7.38 8.70 2.61
C ALA A 219 -6.46 9.57 1.74
N GLN A 220 -7.01 10.36 0.82
CA GLN A 220 -6.23 11.31 0.02
C GLN A 220 -5.57 12.41 0.88
N ASN A 221 -6.31 12.99 1.83
CA ASN A 221 -5.77 14.04 2.72
C ASN A 221 -4.65 13.52 3.64
N LEU A 222 -4.63 12.22 3.92
CA LEU A 222 -3.56 11.54 4.64
C LEU A 222 -2.41 11.09 3.71
N ASN A 223 -2.46 11.45 2.41
CA ASN A 223 -1.51 11.05 1.38
C ASN A 223 -1.34 9.53 1.25
N LEU A 224 -2.41 8.78 1.48
CA LEU A 224 -2.40 7.34 1.22
C LEU A 224 -2.50 7.10 -0.28
N SER A 225 -1.68 6.19 -0.81
CA SER A 225 -1.58 5.98 -2.26
C SER A 225 -2.80 5.27 -2.87
N ALA A 226 -3.50 4.47 -2.07
CA ALA A 226 -4.67 3.70 -2.52
C ALA A 226 -5.63 3.43 -1.35
N ALA A 227 -6.84 2.98 -1.69
CA ALA A 227 -7.81 2.45 -0.74
C ALA A 227 -8.59 1.29 -1.36
N ASN A 228 -8.97 0.34 -0.51
CA ASN A 228 -9.75 -0.83 -0.88
C ASN A 228 -11.16 -0.78 -0.27
N PHE A 229 -12.05 -1.64 -0.77
CA PHE A 229 -13.38 -1.84 -0.21
C PHE A 229 -13.71 -3.32 -0.05
N TRP A 230 -14.33 -3.67 1.07
CA TRP A 230 -14.93 -4.95 1.35
C TRP A 230 -16.42 -4.88 1.13
N GLU A 231 -17.10 -5.70 0.31
CA GLU A 231 -16.54 -6.53 -0.74
C GLU A 231 -17.43 -6.44 -2.00
N TRP A 232 -16.90 -6.76 -3.16
CA TRP A 232 -17.50 -6.58 -4.47
C TRP A 232 -18.91 -7.17 -4.62
N GLY A 233 -19.06 -8.48 -4.36
CA GLY A 233 -20.32 -9.19 -4.61
C GLY A 233 -21.47 -8.61 -3.78
N HIS A 234 -21.22 -8.29 -2.52
CA HIS A 234 -22.21 -7.70 -1.62
C HIS A 234 -22.58 -6.27 -2.05
N THR A 235 -21.57 -5.44 -2.33
CA THR A 235 -21.78 -4.04 -2.77
C THR A 235 -22.60 -4.00 -4.06
N ARG A 236 -22.20 -4.79 -5.06
CA ARG A 236 -22.89 -4.83 -6.36
C ARG A 236 -24.34 -5.34 -6.27
N GLN A 237 -24.56 -6.30 -5.38
CA GLN A 237 -25.88 -6.96 -5.25
C GLN A 237 -26.87 -6.13 -4.41
N TYR A 238 -26.40 -5.53 -3.31
CA TYR A 238 -27.29 -4.96 -2.29
C TYR A 238 -27.19 -3.44 -2.13
N LEU A 239 -26.08 -2.83 -2.54
CA LEU A 239 -25.75 -1.42 -2.33
C LEU A 239 -25.11 -0.81 -3.60
N PRO A 240 -25.77 -0.91 -4.77
CA PRO A 240 -25.19 -0.44 -6.04
C PRO A 240 -24.82 1.05 -6.01
N GLU A 241 -25.50 1.87 -5.21
CA GLU A 241 -25.18 3.28 -5.02
C GLU A 241 -23.79 3.51 -4.39
N LEU A 242 -23.32 2.57 -3.55
CA LEU A 242 -21.95 2.65 -2.99
C LEU A 242 -20.92 2.31 -4.06
N TRP A 243 -21.25 1.33 -4.92
CA TRP A 243 -20.41 1.04 -6.09
C TRP A 243 -20.25 2.25 -6.99
N ASP A 244 -21.38 2.93 -7.29
CA ASP A 244 -21.37 4.14 -8.11
C ASP A 244 -20.59 5.27 -7.42
N ALA A 245 -20.72 5.45 -6.11
CA ALA A 245 -19.92 6.41 -5.37
C ALA A 245 -18.40 6.14 -5.48
N VAL A 246 -17.99 4.88 -5.36
CA VAL A 246 -16.56 4.51 -5.56
C VAL A 246 -16.16 4.72 -7.02
N LYS A 247 -16.99 4.31 -7.98
CA LYS A 247 -16.74 4.48 -9.42
C LYS A 247 -16.53 5.94 -9.78
N ASP A 248 -17.45 6.81 -9.36
CA ASP A 248 -17.50 8.22 -9.75
C ASP A 248 -16.48 9.08 -8.98
N TYR A 249 -15.90 8.54 -7.89
CA TYR A 249 -14.85 9.21 -7.15
C TYR A 249 -13.56 9.28 -7.96
N SER A 250 -13.12 10.49 -8.28
CA SER A 250 -11.85 10.72 -8.95
C SER A 250 -10.70 10.59 -7.95
N TRP A 251 -10.02 9.45 -7.97
CA TRP A 251 -8.75 9.32 -7.28
C TRP A 251 -7.67 10.02 -8.12
N SER A 252 -7.62 11.33 -8.03
CA SER A 252 -6.50 12.08 -8.59
C SER A 252 -5.35 11.98 -7.59
N VAL A 253 -4.25 11.38 -7.99
CA VAL A 253 -2.99 11.70 -7.35
C VAL A 253 -2.68 13.13 -7.81
N ASP A 254 -3.18 14.13 -7.07
CA ASP A 254 -2.67 15.48 -7.22
C ASP A 254 -1.17 15.38 -6.91
N PRO A 255 -0.27 15.69 -7.84
CA PRO A 255 1.16 15.68 -7.54
C PRO A 255 1.51 16.51 -6.30
N SER A 256 0.67 17.50 -5.94
CA SER A 256 0.83 18.28 -4.71
C SER A 256 0.48 17.51 -3.43
N THR A 257 -0.29 16.41 -3.51
CA THR A 257 -0.69 15.57 -2.36
C THR A 257 0.19 14.33 -2.18
N GLN A 258 1.06 14.01 -3.15
CA GLN A 258 2.06 12.97 -2.96
C GLN A 258 2.99 13.33 -1.80
N ASP A 259 3.47 12.29 -1.09
CA ASP A 259 4.49 12.52 -0.06
C ASP A 259 5.67 13.28 -0.63
N ILE A 260 6.16 14.24 0.14
CA ILE A 260 7.23 15.12 -0.31
C ILE A 260 8.50 14.36 -0.68
N VAL A 261 8.73 13.18 -0.10
CA VAL A 261 9.87 12.32 -0.47
C VAL A 261 9.70 11.79 -1.89
N ILE A 262 8.51 11.30 -2.25
CA ILE A 262 8.21 10.79 -3.60
C ILE A 262 8.40 11.93 -4.62
N ARG A 263 7.79 13.08 -4.36
CA ARG A 263 7.93 14.28 -5.21
C ARG A 263 9.40 14.73 -5.34
N TYR A 264 10.18 14.56 -4.29
CA TYR A 264 11.61 14.90 -4.29
C TYR A 264 12.39 13.99 -5.25
N PHE A 265 12.15 12.66 -5.23
CA PHE A 265 12.78 11.73 -6.18
C PHE A 265 12.31 11.93 -7.62
N GLU A 266 11.04 12.24 -7.83
CA GLU A 266 10.55 12.65 -9.14
C GLU A 266 11.28 13.89 -9.64
N ALA A 267 11.42 14.92 -8.80
CA ALA A 267 12.14 16.16 -9.13
C ALA A 267 13.65 15.91 -9.35
N LEU A 268 14.31 15.09 -8.53
CA LEU A 268 15.74 14.73 -8.74
C LEU A 268 15.96 14.10 -10.11
N ASN A 269 15.07 13.20 -10.54
CA ASN A 269 15.18 12.48 -11.80
C ASN A 269 14.83 13.36 -13.04
N THR A 270 14.34 14.59 -12.85
CA THR A 270 14.24 15.56 -13.94
C THR A 270 15.57 16.25 -14.25
N HIS A 271 16.54 16.19 -13.34
CA HIS A 271 17.80 16.97 -13.36
C HIS A 271 17.59 18.49 -13.47
N ASP A 272 16.39 18.96 -13.14
CA ASP A 272 16.05 20.38 -13.12
C ASP A 272 16.06 20.90 -11.67
N PRO A 273 17.02 21.77 -11.29
CA PRO A 273 17.07 22.36 -9.95
C PRO A 273 15.79 23.08 -9.55
N ASP A 274 15.06 23.69 -10.49
CA ASP A 274 13.83 24.40 -10.19
C ASP A 274 12.72 23.49 -9.73
N GLN A 275 12.62 22.27 -10.27
CA GLN A 275 11.68 21.26 -9.82
C GLN A 275 11.96 20.85 -8.36
N VAL A 276 13.23 20.68 -8.01
CA VAL A 276 13.62 20.34 -6.63
C VAL A 276 13.36 21.51 -5.69
N LEU A 277 13.75 22.72 -6.07
CA LEU A 277 13.59 23.91 -5.26
C LEU A 277 12.13 24.29 -5.01
N ALA A 278 11.23 23.91 -5.92
CA ALA A 278 9.79 24.07 -5.71
C ALA A 278 9.28 23.34 -4.45
N LEU A 279 10.01 22.35 -3.93
CA LEU A 279 9.67 21.61 -2.72
C LEU A 279 10.20 22.29 -1.45
N TYR A 280 11.18 23.18 -1.57
CA TYR A 280 11.79 23.86 -0.42
C TYR A 280 11.02 25.11 0.03
N HIS A 281 11.12 25.38 1.32
CA HIS A 281 10.78 26.68 1.88
C HIS A 281 11.84 27.71 1.46
N SER A 282 11.47 28.99 1.32
CA SER A 282 12.39 30.07 0.91
C SER A 282 13.63 30.20 1.82
N GLN A 283 13.50 29.81 3.09
CA GLN A 283 14.59 29.79 4.08
C GLN A 283 15.16 28.38 4.30
N GLY A 284 14.94 27.48 3.36
CA GLY A 284 15.37 26.07 3.48
C GLY A 284 16.88 25.95 3.69
N VAL A 285 17.26 24.99 4.52
CA VAL A 285 18.65 24.67 4.85
C VAL A 285 18.94 23.22 4.43
N HIS A 286 20.02 23.03 3.70
CA HIS A 286 20.53 21.70 3.34
C HIS A 286 21.91 21.52 3.99
N VAL A 287 22.09 20.40 4.67
CA VAL A 287 23.32 20.01 5.35
C VAL A 287 23.83 18.72 4.76
N ASN A 288 25.08 18.69 4.36
CA ASN A 288 25.78 17.47 3.98
C ASN A 288 27.10 17.33 4.77
N SER A 289 27.88 16.29 4.51
CA SER A 289 29.14 16.02 5.23
C SER A 289 30.20 17.14 5.12
N GLU A 290 30.07 18.04 4.15
CA GLU A 290 31.09 19.06 3.87
C GLU A 290 30.64 20.47 4.29
N ARG A 291 29.33 20.77 4.19
CA ARG A 291 28.85 22.15 4.33
C ARG A 291 27.37 22.26 4.69
N THR A 292 27.01 23.44 5.14
CA THR A 292 25.62 23.89 5.27
C THR A 292 25.32 24.88 4.16
N ILE A 293 24.19 24.68 3.48
CA ILE A 293 23.73 25.46 2.33
C ILE A 293 22.38 26.08 2.73
N GLN A 294 22.25 27.40 2.67
CA GLN A 294 21.04 28.10 3.09
C GLN A 294 20.53 29.06 2.03
N GLY A 295 19.22 29.01 1.79
CA GLY A 295 18.51 29.88 0.85
C GLY A 295 18.49 29.35 -0.58
N ILE A 296 17.49 29.80 -1.35
CA ILE A 296 17.14 29.22 -2.66
C ILE A 296 18.29 29.33 -3.68
N ASP A 297 19.01 30.44 -3.73
CA ASP A 297 20.07 30.61 -4.70
C ASP A 297 21.28 29.71 -4.44
N ALA A 298 21.64 29.53 -3.16
CA ALA A 298 22.69 28.62 -2.76
C ALA A 298 22.29 27.14 -2.99
N LEU A 299 21.04 26.79 -2.71
CA LEU A 299 20.48 25.46 -3.01
C LEU A 299 20.44 25.21 -4.52
N ARG A 300 20.10 26.19 -5.34
CA ARG A 300 20.17 26.10 -6.81
C ARG A 300 21.58 25.74 -7.29
N SER A 301 22.56 26.45 -6.76
CA SER A 301 23.96 26.19 -7.09
C SER A 301 24.41 24.78 -6.69
N TRP A 302 23.91 24.30 -5.55
CA TRP A 302 24.18 22.93 -5.08
C TRP A 302 23.55 21.88 -6.01
N TYR A 303 22.27 22.00 -6.36
CA TYR A 303 21.62 21.02 -7.24
C TYR A 303 22.16 21.04 -8.67
N ASN A 304 22.56 22.22 -9.17
CA ASN A 304 23.33 22.28 -10.41
C ASN A 304 24.67 21.51 -10.33
N ALA A 305 25.39 21.65 -9.23
CA ALA A 305 26.63 20.89 -9.02
C ALA A 305 26.35 19.37 -8.85
N LEU A 306 25.28 19.02 -8.12
CA LEU A 306 24.87 17.64 -7.95
C LEU A 306 24.61 16.94 -9.29
N PHE A 307 23.84 17.56 -10.18
CA PHE A 307 23.41 16.98 -11.46
C PHE A 307 24.50 17.00 -12.54
N ASN A 308 25.47 17.92 -12.47
CA ASN A 308 26.45 18.10 -13.52
C ASN A 308 27.87 17.67 -13.14
N GLN A 309 28.17 17.54 -11.83
CA GLN A 309 29.54 17.32 -11.35
C GLN A 309 29.65 16.16 -10.36
N VAL A 310 28.72 16.09 -9.37
CA VAL A 310 28.80 15.09 -8.29
C VAL A 310 28.19 13.76 -8.73
N LEU A 311 27.01 13.78 -9.31
CA LEU A 311 26.27 12.62 -9.81
C LEU A 311 25.67 12.93 -11.20
N PRO A 312 26.54 13.09 -12.23
CA PRO A 312 26.07 13.39 -13.58
C PRO A 312 25.23 12.25 -14.16
N ASN A 313 24.14 12.60 -14.84
CA ASN A 313 23.18 11.66 -15.46
C ASN A 313 22.60 10.63 -14.48
N ALA A 314 22.49 10.96 -13.20
CA ALA A 314 22.09 10.01 -12.18
C ALA A 314 20.62 9.59 -12.32
N THR A 315 20.35 8.31 -12.12
CA THR A 315 19.02 7.80 -11.82
C THR A 315 18.94 7.54 -10.32
N PHE A 316 18.10 8.31 -9.63
CA PHE A 316 17.88 8.22 -8.18
C PHE A 316 16.72 7.29 -7.89
N THR A 317 16.90 6.34 -6.98
CA THR A 317 15.88 5.36 -6.56
C THR A 317 15.67 5.42 -5.06
N LEU A 318 14.45 5.76 -4.64
CA LEU A 318 14.04 5.65 -3.25
C LEU A 318 13.94 4.17 -2.85
N THR A 319 14.58 3.78 -1.75
CA THR A 319 14.58 2.39 -1.27
C THR A 319 13.66 2.19 -0.09
N ASP A 320 13.59 3.15 0.84
CA ASP A 320 12.69 3.11 1.99
C ASP A 320 12.49 4.52 2.54
N TYR A 321 11.34 4.80 3.16
CA TYR A 321 11.12 6.04 3.89
C TYR A 321 10.11 5.87 5.03
N LEU A 322 10.29 6.68 6.06
CA LEU A 322 9.40 6.76 7.23
C LEU A 322 9.31 8.21 7.72
N GLY A 323 8.31 8.52 8.53
CA GLY A 323 8.20 9.83 9.16
C GLY A 323 6.79 10.18 9.60
N ASP A 324 6.65 11.38 10.14
CA ASP A 324 5.41 11.96 10.64
C ASP A 324 5.03 13.25 9.90
N LEU A 325 4.11 14.04 10.44
CA LEU A 325 3.65 15.29 9.84
C LEU A 325 4.77 16.35 9.68
N GLY A 326 5.83 16.28 10.51
CA GLY A 326 6.91 17.27 10.59
C GLY A 326 8.26 16.78 10.08
N SER A 327 8.42 15.48 9.86
CA SER A 327 9.72 14.91 9.48
C SER A 327 9.61 13.76 8.49
N ARG A 328 10.71 13.53 7.73
CA ARG A 328 10.90 12.33 6.91
C ARG A 328 12.33 11.84 7.07
N HIS A 329 12.50 10.53 7.14
CA HIS A 329 13.78 9.85 7.06
C HIS A 329 13.70 8.82 5.94
N PHE A 330 14.66 8.79 5.06
CA PHE A 330 14.61 7.88 3.91
C PHE A 330 16.00 7.45 3.46
N THR A 331 16.04 6.30 2.81
CA THR A 331 17.23 5.73 2.20
C THR A 331 17.06 5.65 0.68
N TRP A 332 18.18 5.70 -0.03
CA TRP A 332 18.16 5.73 -1.48
C TRP A 332 19.44 5.21 -2.11
N THR A 333 19.35 4.89 -3.39
CA THR A 333 20.46 4.54 -4.25
C THR A 333 20.49 5.42 -5.48
N ALA A 334 21.65 5.55 -6.12
CA ALA A 334 21.74 6.18 -7.44
C ALA A 334 22.77 5.47 -8.31
N VAL A 335 22.52 5.49 -9.61
CA VAL A 335 23.47 5.08 -10.65
C VAL A 335 23.80 6.31 -11.47
N SER A 336 25.06 6.68 -11.58
CA SER A 336 25.52 7.86 -12.33
C SER A 336 26.79 7.60 -13.12
N ASP A 337 27.16 8.50 -14.01
CA ASP A 337 28.41 8.42 -14.77
C ASP A 337 29.66 8.57 -13.86
N ALA A 338 29.53 9.13 -12.66
CA ALA A 338 30.61 9.28 -11.70
C ALA A 338 30.78 8.06 -10.76
N GLY A 339 29.85 7.09 -10.79
CA GLY A 339 29.82 5.93 -9.91
C GLY A 339 28.44 5.72 -9.30
N ASN A 340 28.32 4.73 -8.41
CA ASN A 340 27.06 4.36 -7.78
C ASN A 340 26.97 4.84 -6.33
N VAL A 341 25.81 5.22 -5.90
CA VAL A 341 25.47 5.42 -4.48
C VAL A 341 24.64 4.25 -4.01
N ASN A 342 25.11 3.53 -3.00
CA ASN A 342 24.39 2.38 -2.42
C ASN A 342 23.96 2.61 -0.97
N ASN A 343 24.26 3.75 -0.39
CA ASN A 343 24.09 4.05 1.04
C ASN A 343 23.53 5.47 1.28
N GLY A 344 22.79 6.02 0.34
CA GLY A 344 22.17 7.32 0.48
C GLY A 344 21.19 7.35 1.66
N GLN A 345 21.28 8.36 2.52
CA GLN A 345 20.41 8.58 3.67
C GLN A 345 20.11 10.05 3.80
N ASP A 346 18.82 10.38 3.84
CA ASP A 346 18.36 11.75 3.95
C ASP A 346 17.33 11.90 5.08
N SER A 347 17.24 13.13 5.59
CA SER A 347 16.22 13.52 6.55
C SER A 347 15.65 14.89 6.22
N PHE A 348 14.34 15.03 6.19
CA PHE A 348 13.64 16.31 6.06
C PHE A 348 13.02 16.75 7.38
N GLY A 349 13.10 18.05 7.67
CA GLY A 349 12.19 18.78 8.54
C GLY A 349 11.23 19.60 7.68
N LEU A 350 9.93 19.55 8.02
CA LEU A 350 8.85 20.09 7.19
C LEU A 350 8.06 21.17 7.93
N VAL A 351 7.74 22.27 7.23
CA VAL A 351 6.77 23.28 7.69
C VAL A 351 5.86 23.63 6.53
N GLY A 352 4.54 23.56 6.73
CA GLY A 352 3.56 23.86 5.69
C GLY A 352 3.73 23.02 4.42
N GLY A 353 4.18 21.76 4.57
CA GLY A 353 4.40 20.85 3.43
C GLY A 353 5.64 21.19 2.59
N LYS A 354 6.53 22.07 3.06
CA LYS A 354 7.78 22.45 2.42
C LYS A 354 8.98 22.02 3.25
N ILE A 355 10.09 21.71 2.59
CA ILE A 355 11.36 21.33 3.22
C ILE A 355 12.01 22.60 3.80
N VAL A 356 12.10 22.69 5.13
CA VAL A 356 12.83 23.76 5.84
C VAL A 356 14.22 23.30 6.26
N TYR A 357 14.40 22.01 6.46
CA TYR A 357 15.67 21.38 6.82
C TYR A 357 15.83 20.10 6.01
N HIS A 358 17.02 19.89 5.44
CA HIS A 358 17.41 18.71 4.72
C HIS A 358 18.81 18.28 5.16
N PHE A 359 18.95 17.12 5.72
CA PHE A 359 20.25 16.47 5.93
C PHE A 359 20.41 15.37 4.89
N THR A 360 21.58 15.29 4.24
CA THR A 360 21.93 14.21 3.31
C THR A 360 23.31 13.65 3.63
N PHE A 361 23.42 12.33 3.49
CA PHE A 361 24.70 11.61 3.55
C PHE A 361 24.71 10.53 2.47
N PHE A 362 25.78 10.46 1.70
CA PHE A 362 26.07 9.38 0.76
C PHE A 362 27.56 9.29 0.45
N THR A 363 27.98 8.15 -0.09
CA THR A 363 29.31 7.94 -0.68
C THR A 363 29.17 7.38 -2.10
N ILE A 364 30.06 7.79 -2.99
CA ILE A 364 30.16 7.28 -4.36
C ILE A 364 31.20 6.18 -4.38
N GLY A 365 30.82 4.98 -4.88
CA GLY A 365 31.69 3.81 -4.95
C GLY A 365 31.74 3.18 -6.34
#